data_07796b6edeae13f67739e0850bb81be8
#
_entry.id   07796b6edeae13f67739e0850bb81be8
#
_cell.length_a   1.000
_cell.length_b   1.000
_cell.length_c   1.000
_cell.angle_alpha   90.00
_cell.angle_beta   90.00
_cell.angle_gamma   90.00
#
_symmetry.space_group_name_H-M   'P 1'
#
loop_
_entity.id
_entity.type
_entity.pdbx_description
1 polymer ?
#
loop_
_entity_poly.entity_id
_entity_poly.type
_entity_poly.pdbx_seq_one_letter_code
_entity_poly.pdbx_strand_id
1 'polypeptide(L)'
;MQLDKIYEYIDSNSQRFINDLARLVRQPSVSARKEGLEECAEIVEEMMKEAGISTRVIPEEEGNPVVYGEIRSKSSKKTLLFYDHYDVQPPDPLEEWTYSPFSGEVQGGKIYGRGAADNKGNIVSRLKAIQAFLKTVGSVPVNIKFVIEGEEEIGSPHLAPVIRANKDLFSADAAIWEFGGTDREGRPCIYLGLKGVLSVEMRAKAASRDVHSANAPLIPNPAWRLVWALNSLKDTEDRILINGFYDRVEPPSAEEARRLEEIPLEEEEEKKALGLRSFLHDVSGPEAVRALLHQPTCTINGFLSGYTGTGSKTVLPSKAMAKLDFRLVPHQMPDEIFNKLVNHLKRHGFGAIEVIKHGSTEPTKTPLSDSFVQTVVTTAERVYETKAVVYPTSAGSGPMHLFRNWLGFPVVSVGCAHAESREHAPNENITIDGFVKGTKFMAALIHDFSSS
;
A
#
# COMPACT_ATOMS: atom_id res chain seq x y z
N MET A 1 -17.33 -28.43 12.93
CA MET A 1 -18.06 -29.25 11.90
C MET A 1 -18.12 -28.59 10.51
N GLN A 2 -18.58 -27.32 10.38
CA GLN A 2 -18.66 -26.71 9.03
C GLN A 2 -17.28 -26.24 8.51
N LEU A 3 -16.50 -25.55 9.33
CA LEU A 3 -15.15 -25.11 8.97
C LEU A 3 -14.20 -26.27 8.74
N ASP A 4 -14.31 -27.37 9.49
CA ASP A 4 -13.44 -28.54 9.31
C ASP A 4 -13.57 -29.12 7.88
N LYS A 5 -14.79 -29.24 7.34
CA LYS A 5 -15.02 -29.67 5.95
C LYS A 5 -14.42 -28.70 4.93
N ILE A 6 -14.47 -27.39 5.22
CA ILE A 6 -13.89 -26.37 4.35
C ILE A 6 -12.37 -26.50 4.36
N TYR A 7 -11.76 -26.69 5.54
CA TYR A 7 -10.32 -26.89 5.69
C TYR A 7 -9.83 -28.16 5.01
N GLU A 8 -10.55 -29.29 5.20
CA GLU A 8 -10.26 -30.55 4.50
C GLU A 8 -10.32 -30.38 2.97
N TYR A 9 -11.31 -29.62 2.47
CA TYR A 9 -11.40 -29.31 1.05
C TYR A 9 -10.20 -28.48 0.56
N ILE A 10 -9.80 -27.44 1.32
CA ILE A 10 -8.65 -26.59 1.00
C ILE A 10 -7.38 -27.44 0.96
N ASP A 11 -7.14 -28.29 1.98
CA ASP A 11 -5.97 -29.16 2.04
C ASP A 11 -5.93 -30.15 0.87
N SER A 12 -7.05 -30.82 0.59
CA SER A 12 -7.18 -31.82 -0.48
C SER A 12 -7.02 -31.21 -1.89
N ASN A 13 -7.23 -29.89 -2.05
CA ASN A 13 -7.12 -29.19 -3.33
C ASN A 13 -5.92 -28.23 -3.38
N SER A 14 -5.05 -28.23 -2.38
CA SER A 14 -3.94 -27.28 -2.26
C SER A 14 -3.05 -27.22 -3.49
N GLN A 15 -2.69 -28.40 -4.06
CA GLN A 15 -1.88 -28.45 -5.28
C GLN A 15 -2.57 -27.78 -6.49
N ARG A 16 -3.89 -27.94 -6.62
CA ARG A 16 -4.65 -27.26 -7.67
C ARG A 16 -4.62 -25.73 -7.45
N PHE A 17 -4.80 -25.29 -6.21
CA PHE A 17 -4.77 -23.86 -5.86
C PHE A 17 -3.41 -23.22 -6.11
N ILE A 18 -2.32 -23.96 -5.83
CA ILE A 18 -0.95 -23.57 -6.16
C ILE A 18 -0.79 -23.41 -7.69
N ASN A 19 -1.31 -24.34 -8.47
CA ASN A 19 -1.24 -24.26 -9.93
C ASN A 19 -2.04 -23.07 -10.48
N ASP A 20 -3.18 -22.76 -9.87
CA ASP A 20 -4.00 -21.60 -10.22
C ASP A 20 -3.24 -20.29 -9.90
N LEU A 21 -2.58 -20.20 -8.75
CA LEU A 21 -1.71 -19.06 -8.44
C LEU A 21 -0.54 -18.94 -9.43
N ALA A 22 0.15 -20.05 -9.69
CA ALA A 22 1.23 -20.07 -10.68
C ALA A 22 0.76 -19.64 -12.08
N ARG A 23 -0.48 -20.01 -12.48
CA ARG A 23 -1.11 -19.54 -13.73
C ARG A 23 -1.25 -18.02 -13.75
N LEU A 24 -1.75 -17.41 -12.68
CA LEU A 24 -1.92 -15.97 -12.60
C LEU A 24 -0.58 -15.23 -12.54
N VAL A 25 0.41 -15.76 -11.83
CA VAL A 25 1.78 -15.19 -11.77
C VAL A 25 2.46 -15.20 -13.15
N ARG A 26 2.20 -16.23 -13.98
CA ARG A 26 2.76 -16.33 -15.34
C ARG A 26 2.27 -15.26 -16.29
N GLN A 27 1.13 -14.66 -16.02
CA GLN A 27 0.64 -13.53 -16.82
C GLN A 27 1.32 -12.23 -16.34
N PRO A 28 2.17 -11.59 -17.15
CA PRO A 28 2.66 -10.24 -16.85
C PRO A 28 1.50 -9.25 -16.73
N SER A 29 1.66 -8.26 -15.85
CA SER A 29 0.67 -7.17 -15.66
C SER A 29 1.36 -5.94 -15.08
N VAL A 30 2.35 -5.41 -15.80
CA VAL A 30 3.20 -4.31 -15.31
C VAL A 30 2.57 -2.97 -15.65
N SER A 31 1.89 -2.34 -14.66
CA SER A 31 1.15 -1.09 -14.85
C SER A 31 2.04 0.08 -15.32
N ALA A 32 3.25 0.22 -14.75
CA ALA A 32 4.21 1.25 -15.14
C ALA A 32 4.66 1.16 -16.62
N ARG A 33 4.48 -0.01 -17.25
CA ARG A 33 4.84 -0.26 -18.66
C ARG A 33 3.63 -0.45 -19.57
N LYS A 34 2.43 -0.49 -19.00
CA LYS A 34 1.18 -0.83 -19.69
C LYS A 34 1.26 -2.19 -20.41
N GLU A 35 1.82 -3.21 -19.71
CA GLU A 35 2.12 -4.52 -20.28
C GLU A 35 1.22 -5.59 -19.66
N GLY A 36 0.42 -6.30 -20.47
CA GLY A 36 -0.33 -7.50 -20.10
C GLY A 36 -1.49 -7.29 -19.11
N LEU A 37 -2.01 -6.08 -19.01
CA LEU A 37 -3.01 -5.70 -18.00
C LEU A 37 -4.41 -6.18 -18.37
N GLU A 38 -4.81 -6.05 -19.64
CA GLU A 38 -6.12 -6.53 -20.11
C GLU A 38 -6.20 -8.06 -20.01
N GLU A 39 -5.16 -8.75 -20.47
CA GLU A 39 -5.08 -10.22 -20.38
C GLU A 39 -5.10 -10.71 -18.93
N CYS A 40 -4.45 -9.97 -18.02
CA CYS A 40 -4.48 -10.32 -16.59
C CYS A 40 -5.88 -10.12 -15.99
N ALA A 41 -6.57 -9.02 -16.34
CA ALA A 41 -7.94 -8.77 -15.91
C ALA A 41 -8.90 -9.86 -16.40
N GLU A 42 -8.73 -10.34 -17.66
CA GLU A 42 -9.51 -11.44 -18.22
C GLU A 42 -9.29 -12.74 -17.43
N ILE A 43 -8.03 -13.07 -17.10
CA ILE A 43 -7.71 -14.28 -16.28
C ILE A 43 -8.32 -14.14 -14.89
N VAL A 44 -8.25 -12.98 -14.24
CA VAL A 44 -8.88 -12.74 -12.94
C VAL A 44 -10.39 -12.93 -13.03
N GLU A 45 -11.04 -12.37 -14.04
CA GLU A 45 -12.47 -12.54 -14.27
C GLU A 45 -12.85 -14.01 -14.49
N GLU A 46 -12.07 -14.75 -15.28
CA GLU A 46 -12.26 -16.18 -15.51
C GLU A 46 -12.15 -16.96 -14.22
N MET A 47 -11.11 -16.73 -13.42
CA MET A 47 -10.91 -17.39 -12.11
C MET A 47 -12.05 -17.10 -11.14
N MET A 48 -12.60 -15.89 -11.15
CA MET A 48 -13.78 -15.52 -10.35
C MET A 48 -15.02 -16.31 -10.80
N LYS A 49 -15.26 -16.42 -12.10
CA LYS A 49 -16.36 -17.22 -12.67
C LYS A 49 -16.21 -18.72 -12.31
N GLU A 50 -14.98 -19.25 -12.39
CA GLU A 50 -14.67 -20.63 -11.97
C GLU A 50 -14.94 -20.86 -10.47
N ALA A 51 -14.72 -19.84 -9.65
CA ALA A 51 -15.06 -19.85 -8.23
C ALA A 51 -16.57 -19.70 -7.95
N GLY A 52 -17.40 -19.47 -8.97
CA GLY A 52 -18.85 -19.30 -8.85
C GLY A 52 -19.29 -17.87 -8.49
N ILE A 53 -18.47 -16.88 -8.75
CA ILE A 53 -18.72 -15.47 -8.50
C ILE A 53 -19.28 -14.83 -9.79
N SER A 54 -20.34 -14.02 -9.67
CA SER A 54 -20.84 -13.21 -10.78
C SER A 54 -19.92 -12.00 -10.98
N THR A 55 -19.49 -11.77 -12.22
CA THR A 55 -18.49 -10.75 -12.54
C THR A 55 -19.05 -9.62 -13.42
N ARG A 56 -18.40 -8.48 -13.31
CA ARG A 56 -18.57 -7.34 -14.21
C ARG A 56 -17.23 -6.62 -14.35
N VAL A 57 -16.73 -6.51 -15.56
CA VAL A 57 -15.58 -5.64 -15.87
C VAL A 57 -16.09 -4.21 -16.03
N ILE A 58 -15.52 -3.30 -15.25
CA ILE A 58 -15.80 -1.85 -15.33
C ILE A 58 -14.68 -1.25 -16.16
N PRO A 59 -14.95 -0.79 -17.39
CA PRO A 59 -13.92 -0.20 -18.24
C PRO A 59 -13.56 1.19 -17.74
N GLU A 60 -12.30 1.57 -17.91
CA GLU A 60 -11.79 2.92 -17.74
C GLU A 60 -11.22 3.45 -19.05
N GLU A 61 -11.61 4.67 -19.45
CA GLU A 61 -11.21 5.24 -20.76
C GLU A 61 -9.71 5.51 -20.85
N GLU A 62 -9.10 5.95 -19.75
CA GLU A 62 -7.67 6.29 -19.67
C GLU A 62 -6.86 5.34 -18.78
N GLY A 63 -7.55 4.46 -18.04
CA GLY A 63 -7.00 3.54 -17.05
C GLY A 63 -7.15 2.07 -17.42
N ASN A 64 -6.80 1.22 -16.48
CA ASN A 64 -6.95 -0.23 -16.62
C ASN A 64 -8.29 -0.69 -16.05
N PRO A 65 -8.89 -1.76 -16.60
CA PRO A 65 -10.21 -2.22 -16.16
C PRO A 65 -10.24 -2.65 -14.70
N VAL A 66 -11.31 -2.30 -14.00
CA VAL A 66 -11.59 -2.82 -12.66
C VAL A 66 -12.48 -4.05 -12.78
N VAL A 67 -12.02 -5.18 -12.25
CA VAL A 67 -12.80 -6.42 -12.21
C VAL A 67 -13.62 -6.44 -10.92
N TYR A 68 -14.92 -6.27 -11.06
CA TYR A 68 -15.87 -6.40 -9.96
C TYR A 68 -16.48 -7.79 -9.95
N GLY A 69 -16.69 -8.33 -8.74
CA GLY A 69 -17.41 -9.57 -8.53
C GLY A 69 -18.33 -9.55 -7.34
N GLU A 70 -19.42 -10.30 -7.42
CA GLU A 70 -20.30 -10.47 -6.26
C GLU A 70 -20.87 -11.90 -6.17
N ILE A 71 -21.08 -12.34 -4.94
CA ILE A 71 -21.88 -13.51 -4.62
C ILE A 71 -22.76 -13.19 -3.42
N ARG A 72 -24.04 -13.49 -3.53
CA ARG A 72 -25.03 -13.20 -2.49
C ARG A 72 -25.27 -14.40 -1.59
N SER A 73 -25.27 -14.12 -0.28
CA SER A 73 -25.69 -15.09 0.72
C SER A 73 -27.22 -15.29 0.67
N LYS A 74 -27.64 -16.51 1.00
CA LYS A 74 -29.06 -16.83 1.22
C LYS A 74 -29.51 -16.59 2.66
N SER A 75 -28.58 -16.41 3.60
CA SER A 75 -28.80 -16.39 5.04
C SER A 75 -28.47 -15.06 5.72
N SER A 76 -27.75 -14.16 5.07
CA SER A 76 -27.31 -12.89 5.67
C SER A 76 -27.47 -11.72 4.71
N LYS A 77 -27.67 -10.53 5.29
CA LYS A 77 -27.61 -9.25 4.56
C LYS A 77 -26.24 -8.58 4.69
N LYS A 78 -25.39 -9.02 5.64
CA LYS A 78 -24.04 -8.49 5.80
C LYS A 78 -23.21 -8.71 4.53
N THR A 79 -22.38 -7.75 4.20
CA THR A 79 -21.51 -7.75 3.01
C THR A 79 -20.07 -7.53 3.43
N LEU A 80 -19.20 -8.45 3.07
CA LEU A 80 -17.74 -8.30 3.16
C LEU A 80 -17.19 -8.00 1.77
N LEU A 81 -16.39 -6.96 1.66
CA LEU A 81 -15.71 -6.57 0.42
C LEU A 81 -14.23 -6.95 0.50
N PHE A 82 -13.70 -7.50 -0.57
CA PHE A 82 -12.27 -7.69 -0.79
C PHE A 82 -11.78 -6.69 -1.84
N TYR A 83 -10.76 -5.93 -1.46
CA TYR A 83 -10.03 -5.10 -2.40
C TYR A 83 -8.69 -5.75 -2.67
N ASP A 84 -8.35 -5.86 -3.95
CA ASP A 84 -7.11 -6.42 -4.47
C ASP A 84 -6.67 -5.67 -5.72
N HIS A 85 -5.43 -5.93 -6.18
CA HIS A 85 -4.94 -5.46 -7.46
C HIS A 85 -4.23 -6.58 -8.23
N TYR A 86 -4.36 -6.55 -9.55
CA TYR A 86 -3.74 -7.55 -10.42
C TYR A 86 -2.48 -7.04 -11.12
N ASP A 87 -2.22 -5.72 -11.07
CA ASP A 87 -0.97 -5.16 -11.57
C ASP A 87 0.20 -5.42 -10.63
N VAL A 88 1.39 -5.25 -11.16
CA VAL A 88 2.63 -5.55 -10.46
C VAL A 88 3.73 -4.53 -10.82
N GLN A 89 4.72 -4.38 -9.93
CA GLN A 89 5.92 -3.60 -10.18
C GLN A 89 6.77 -4.18 -11.33
N PRO A 90 7.55 -3.34 -12.04
CA PRO A 90 8.58 -3.83 -12.97
C PRO A 90 9.50 -4.87 -12.31
N PRO A 91 9.88 -5.93 -13.02
CA PRO A 91 10.69 -7.00 -12.44
C PRO A 91 12.20 -6.67 -12.40
N ASP A 92 12.63 -5.48 -12.81
CA ASP A 92 14.05 -5.12 -12.83
C ASP A 92 14.67 -5.06 -11.42
N PRO A 93 15.98 -5.37 -11.29
CA PRO A 93 16.90 -5.86 -12.32
C PRO A 93 16.74 -7.38 -12.58
N LEU A 94 16.64 -7.76 -13.87
CA LEU A 94 16.35 -9.15 -14.27
C LEU A 94 17.46 -10.14 -13.94
N GLU A 95 18.70 -9.66 -13.92
CA GLU A 95 19.92 -10.47 -13.63
C GLU A 95 19.99 -10.95 -12.16
N GLU A 96 19.22 -10.37 -11.26
CA GLU A 96 19.17 -10.78 -9.85
C GLU A 96 18.10 -11.86 -9.56
N TRP A 97 17.30 -12.23 -10.56
CA TRP A 97 16.30 -13.28 -10.39
C TRP A 97 16.90 -14.67 -10.57
N THR A 98 16.68 -15.55 -9.59
CA THR A 98 17.03 -16.97 -9.67
C THR A 98 16.12 -17.71 -10.65
N TYR A 99 14.84 -17.39 -10.66
CA TYR A 99 13.84 -17.91 -11.59
C TYR A 99 13.25 -16.74 -12.37
N SER A 100 12.84 -16.96 -13.63
CA SER A 100 12.21 -15.89 -14.42
C SER A 100 11.04 -15.24 -13.66
N PRO A 101 10.93 -13.90 -13.64
CA PRO A 101 9.92 -13.17 -12.86
C PRO A 101 8.48 -13.63 -13.09
N PHE A 102 8.17 -14.09 -14.28
CA PHE A 102 6.84 -14.58 -14.65
C PHE A 102 6.83 -16.09 -14.95
N SER A 103 7.69 -16.88 -14.28
CA SER A 103 7.66 -18.34 -14.41
C SER A 103 6.60 -19.01 -13.56
N GLY A 104 6.21 -18.40 -12.44
CA GLY A 104 5.37 -19.06 -11.43
C GLY A 104 6.02 -20.37 -10.95
N GLU A 105 7.34 -20.33 -10.72
CA GLU A 105 8.12 -21.51 -10.34
C GLU A 105 7.76 -21.97 -8.92
N VAL A 106 7.57 -23.28 -8.77
CA VAL A 106 7.26 -23.91 -7.48
C VAL A 106 8.47 -24.72 -7.03
N GLN A 107 9.21 -24.20 -6.07
CA GLN A 107 10.45 -24.82 -5.59
C GLN A 107 10.66 -24.59 -4.09
N GLY A 108 11.14 -25.62 -3.39
CA GLY A 108 11.51 -25.51 -1.97
C GLY A 108 10.36 -25.06 -1.04
N GLY A 109 9.12 -25.45 -1.33
CA GLY A 109 7.95 -25.05 -0.55
C GLY A 109 7.48 -23.60 -0.79
N LYS A 110 7.94 -22.96 -1.87
CA LYS A 110 7.61 -21.60 -2.25
C LYS A 110 7.12 -21.51 -3.69
N ILE A 111 6.36 -20.47 -3.98
CA ILE A 111 5.96 -20.06 -5.34
C ILE A 111 6.70 -18.76 -5.61
N TYR A 112 7.54 -18.76 -6.64
CA TYR A 112 8.34 -17.59 -7.03
C TYR A 112 7.74 -16.88 -8.24
N GLY A 113 7.74 -15.56 -8.18
CA GLY A 113 7.41 -14.71 -9.30
C GLY A 113 6.93 -13.34 -8.88
N ARG A 114 7.04 -12.35 -9.77
CA ARG A 114 6.54 -10.99 -9.54
C ARG A 114 5.01 -11.03 -9.39
N GLY A 115 4.51 -10.46 -8.30
CA GLY A 115 3.10 -10.50 -7.94
C GLY A 115 2.70 -11.72 -7.11
N ALA A 116 3.61 -12.66 -6.81
CA ALA A 116 3.26 -13.85 -6.03
C ALA A 116 2.77 -13.49 -4.62
N ALA A 117 3.39 -12.50 -3.97
CA ALA A 117 2.98 -11.96 -2.68
C ALA A 117 2.12 -10.70 -2.85
N ASP A 118 2.51 -9.82 -3.76
CA ASP A 118 1.94 -8.51 -4.01
C ASP A 118 1.42 -8.40 -5.45
N ASN A 119 0.15 -8.75 -5.75
CA ASN A 119 -0.95 -9.11 -4.83
C ASN A 119 -1.70 -10.39 -5.29
N LYS A 120 -1.25 -11.06 -6.35
CA LYS A 120 -1.92 -12.22 -6.99
C LYS A 120 -2.17 -13.37 -6.02
N GLY A 121 -1.28 -13.58 -5.04
CA GLY A 121 -1.45 -14.58 -3.99
C GLY A 121 -2.70 -14.33 -3.14
N ASN A 122 -2.95 -13.10 -2.76
CA ASN A 122 -4.13 -12.71 -2.00
C ASN A 122 -5.41 -12.87 -2.83
N ILE A 123 -5.40 -12.45 -4.11
CA ILE A 123 -6.53 -12.67 -5.02
C ILE A 123 -6.92 -14.15 -5.01
N VAL A 124 -5.96 -15.03 -5.35
CA VAL A 124 -6.25 -16.47 -5.47
C VAL A 124 -6.68 -17.07 -4.13
N SER A 125 -5.99 -16.76 -3.04
CA SER A 125 -6.35 -17.21 -1.68
C SER A 125 -7.81 -16.91 -1.33
N ARG A 126 -8.27 -15.67 -1.58
CA ARG A 126 -9.64 -15.22 -1.32
C ARG A 126 -10.66 -15.94 -2.22
N LEU A 127 -10.37 -16.09 -3.51
CA LEU A 127 -11.23 -16.82 -4.44
C LEU A 127 -11.35 -18.29 -4.05
N LYS A 128 -10.26 -18.93 -3.59
CA LYS A 128 -10.28 -20.35 -3.18
C LYS A 128 -11.02 -20.55 -1.85
N ALA A 129 -11.00 -19.59 -0.95
CA ALA A 129 -11.85 -19.64 0.23
C ALA A 129 -13.34 -19.63 -0.12
N ILE A 130 -13.78 -18.78 -1.06
CA ILE A 130 -15.15 -18.77 -1.58
C ILE A 130 -15.50 -20.10 -2.26
N GLN A 131 -14.61 -20.59 -3.14
CA GLN A 131 -14.81 -21.86 -3.84
C GLN A 131 -14.99 -23.02 -2.85
N ALA A 132 -14.23 -23.04 -1.73
CA ALA A 132 -14.35 -24.05 -0.70
C ALA A 132 -15.73 -24.03 -0.03
N PHE A 133 -16.29 -22.84 0.30
CA PHE A 133 -17.66 -22.73 0.79
C PHE A 133 -18.68 -23.31 -0.20
N LEU A 134 -18.61 -22.91 -1.46
CA LEU A 134 -19.57 -23.36 -2.47
C LEU A 134 -19.52 -24.86 -2.71
N LYS A 135 -18.32 -25.45 -2.67
CA LYS A 135 -18.14 -26.89 -2.90
C LYS A 135 -18.50 -27.76 -1.71
N THR A 136 -18.38 -27.25 -0.48
CA THR A 136 -18.63 -28.06 0.73
C THR A 136 -19.96 -27.76 1.39
N VAL A 137 -20.43 -26.51 1.32
CA VAL A 137 -21.65 -26.03 1.99
C VAL A 137 -22.75 -25.66 0.99
N GLY A 138 -22.37 -25.34 -0.26
CA GLY A 138 -23.29 -24.91 -1.33
C GLY A 138 -23.69 -23.44 -1.29
N SER A 139 -23.20 -22.67 -0.31
CA SER A 139 -23.45 -21.21 -0.19
C SER A 139 -22.41 -20.53 0.68
N VAL A 140 -22.27 -19.21 0.53
CA VAL A 140 -21.48 -18.35 1.43
C VAL A 140 -22.35 -17.81 2.56
N PRO A 141 -21.79 -17.64 3.77
CA PRO A 141 -22.59 -17.19 4.94
C PRO A 141 -22.92 -15.70 4.94
N VAL A 142 -22.16 -14.87 4.20
CA VAL A 142 -22.37 -13.43 4.01
C VAL A 142 -22.30 -13.08 2.52
N ASN A 143 -22.83 -11.93 2.12
CA ASN A 143 -22.58 -11.41 0.79
C ASN A 143 -21.08 -11.08 0.65
N ILE A 144 -20.50 -11.40 -0.49
CA ILE A 144 -19.10 -11.11 -0.78
C ILE A 144 -19.05 -10.24 -2.03
N LYS A 145 -18.20 -9.22 -1.97
CA LYS A 145 -17.85 -8.39 -3.13
C LYS A 145 -16.35 -8.39 -3.33
N PHE A 146 -15.93 -8.25 -4.58
CA PHE A 146 -14.55 -8.03 -4.97
C PHE A 146 -14.42 -6.76 -5.80
N VAL A 147 -13.38 -6.00 -5.52
CA VAL A 147 -12.93 -4.86 -6.34
C VAL A 147 -11.45 -5.12 -6.61
N ILE A 148 -11.12 -5.49 -7.84
CA ILE A 148 -9.75 -5.86 -8.22
C ILE A 148 -9.31 -4.93 -9.36
N GLU A 149 -8.36 -4.04 -9.09
CA GLU A 149 -7.88 -3.02 -10.02
C GLU A 149 -6.55 -3.37 -10.67
N GLY A 150 -6.09 -2.57 -11.64
CA GLY A 150 -4.85 -2.76 -12.38
C GLY A 150 -3.91 -1.56 -12.37
N GLU A 151 -3.95 -0.69 -11.35
CA GLU A 151 -3.16 0.53 -11.26
C GLU A 151 -2.65 0.84 -9.85
N GLU A 152 -2.75 -0.09 -8.90
CA GLU A 152 -2.33 0.13 -7.51
C GLU A 152 -0.86 0.54 -7.44
N GLU A 153 -0.02 -0.14 -8.17
CA GLU A 153 1.43 0.04 -8.22
C GLU A 153 1.90 1.38 -8.85
N ILE A 154 0.97 2.10 -9.47
CA ILE A 154 1.19 3.48 -9.95
C ILE A 154 0.32 4.50 -9.22
N GLY A 155 -0.28 4.11 -8.08
CA GLY A 155 -1.04 4.98 -7.18
C GLY A 155 -2.52 5.14 -7.51
N SER A 156 -3.13 4.20 -8.22
CA SER A 156 -4.57 4.11 -8.52
C SER A 156 -5.19 5.42 -9.06
N PRO A 157 -4.62 6.04 -10.11
CA PRO A 157 -5.04 7.37 -10.54
C PRO A 157 -6.51 7.42 -10.99
N HIS A 158 -7.06 6.30 -11.47
CA HIS A 158 -8.43 6.23 -12.00
C HIS A 158 -9.43 5.56 -11.03
N LEU A 159 -9.00 4.98 -9.91
CA LEU A 159 -9.91 4.30 -8.98
C LEU A 159 -10.92 5.25 -8.30
N ALA A 160 -10.50 6.46 -7.95
CA ALA A 160 -11.38 7.44 -7.29
C ALA A 160 -12.61 7.83 -8.12
N PRO A 161 -12.51 8.13 -9.42
CA PRO A 161 -13.67 8.28 -10.32
C PRO A 161 -14.57 7.05 -10.36
N VAL A 162 -14.00 5.85 -10.48
CA VAL A 162 -14.75 4.57 -10.51
C VAL A 162 -15.59 4.40 -9.25
N ILE A 163 -15.01 4.64 -8.07
CA ILE A 163 -15.72 4.53 -6.79
C ILE A 163 -16.84 5.58 -6.70
N ARG A 164 -16.60 6.82 -7.12
CA ARG A 164 -17.62 7.88 -7.10
C ARG A 164 -18.84 7.53 -7.99
N ALA A 165 -18.57 6.97 -9.16
CA ALA A 165 -19.61 6.60 -10.12
C ALA A 165 -20.39 5.34 -9.68
N ASN A 166 -19.82 4.49 -8.82
CA ASN A 166 -20.35 3.18 -8.45
C ASN A 166 -20.48 2.97 -6.95
N LYS A 167 -20.75 4.02 -6.15
CA LYS A 167 -20.83 3.94 -4.68
C LYS A 167 -21.71 2.82 -4.15
N ASP A 168 -22.91 2.66 -4.71
CA ASP A 168 -23.84 1.61 -4.29
C ASP A 168 -23.33 0.21 -4.60
N LEU A 169 -22.60 0.06 -5.73
CA LEU A 169 -21.99 -1.20 -6.11
C LEU A 169 -20.90 -1.62 -5.10
N PHE A 170 -20.12 -0.67 -4.61
CA PHE A 170 -19.00 -0.91 -3.69
C PHE A 170 -19.37 -0.77 -2.20
N SER A 171 -20.65 -0.48 -1.87
CA SER A 171 -21.12 -0.43 -0.49
C SER A 171 -20.98 -1.80 0.19
N ALA A 172 -20.46 -1.81 1.43
CA ALA A 172 -20.25 -3.00 2.25
C ALA A 172 -20.41 -2.67 3.74
N ASP A 173 -20.39 -3.69 4.60
CA ASP A 173 -20.36 -3.52 6.06
C ASP A 173 -18.93 -3.52 6.59
N ALA A 174 -17.98 -4.15 5.86
CA ALA A 174 -16.55 -4.15 6.14
C ALA A 174 -15.76 -4.51 4.90
N ALA A 175 -14.45 -4.22 4.89
CA ALA A 175 -13.57 -4.67 3.83
C ALA A 175 -12.24 -5.24 4.35
N ILE A 176 -11.70 -6.19 3.59
CA ILE A 176 -10.33 -6.67 3.69
C ILE A 176 -9.53 -6.03 2.56
N TRP A 177 -8.44 -5.38 2.97
CA TRP A 177 -7.48 -4.74 2.10
C TRP A 177 -6.43 -5.74 1.60
N GLU A 178 -5.75 -5.40 0.53
CA GLU A 178 -4.97 -6.32 -0.32
C GLU A 178 -3.73 -6.92 0.35
N PHE A 179 -2.93 -6.18 1.13
CA PHE A 179 -1.65 -6.62 1.65
C PHE A 179 -1.70 -7.21 3.07
N GLY A 180 -0.63 -7.86 3.49
CA GLY A 180 -0.41 -8.43 4.81
C GLY A 180 0.11 -9.86 4.77
N GLY A 181 0.43 -10.40 5.93
CA GLY A 181 1.00 -11.74 6.02
C GLY A 181 1.41 -12.10 7.43
N THR A 182 2.55 -12.80 7.56
CA THR A 182 3.13 -13.17 8.85
C THR A 182 4.52 -12.58 9.03
N ASP A 183 4.87 -12.28 10.27
CA ASP A 183 6.25 -11.94 10.64
C ASP A 183 7.16 -13.19 10.62
N ARG A 184 8.42 -13.03 11.02
CA ARG A 184 9.40 -14.12 11.04
C ARG A 184 9.09 -15.22 12.07
N GLU A 185 8.32 -14.89 13.10
CA GLU A 185 7.85 -15.85 14.10
C GLU A 185 6.57 -16.58 13.67
N GLY A 186 6.03 -16.26 12.47
CA GLY A 186 4.80 -16.81 11.94
C GLY A 186 3.54 -16.20 12.56
N ARG A 187 3.66 -15.06 13.27
CA ARG A 187 2.52 -14.36 13.85
C ARG A 187 1.79 -13.58 12.75
N PRO A 188 0.45 -13.64 12.66
CA PRO A 188 -0.29 -12.88 11.67
C PRO A 188 -0.18 -11.37 11.95
N CYS A 189 0.17 -10.61 10.92
CA CYS A 189 0.26 -9.15 10.95
C CYS A 189 -1.04 -8.54 10.43
N ILE A 190 -1.65 -7.67 11.22
CA ILE A 190 -2.93 -7.03 10.94
C ILE A 190 -2.72 -5.52 10.92
N TYR A 191 -3.03 -4.86 9.80
CA TYR A 191 -2.86 -3.42 9.65
C TYR A 191 -4.22 -2.73 9.59
N LEU A 192 -4.38 -1.66 10.37
CA LEU A 192 -5.66 -0.97 10.54
C LEU A 192 -5.75 0.33 9.74
N GLY A 193 -4.70 0.71 9.03
CA GLY A 193 -4.67 1.94 8.26
C GLY A 193 -3.39 2.15 7.48
N LEU A 194 -3.35 3.25 6.74
CA LEU A 194 -2.23 3.69 5.91
C LEU A 194 -1.96 5.17 6.18
N LYS A 195 -0.68 5.57 6.11
CA LYS A 195 -0.33 6.98 6.02
C LYS A 195 -0.82 7.57 4.70
N GLY A 196 -1.17 8.84 4.73
CA GLY A 196 -1.37 9.62 3.53
C GLY A 196 -0.05 10.02 2.88
N VAL A 197 -0.12 10.50 1.66
CA VAL A 197 1.01 11.12 0.96
C VAL A 197 0.57 12.37 0.24
N LEU A 198 1.45 13.37 0.20
CA LEU A 198 1.36 14.55 -0.66
C LEU A 198 2.69 14.71 -1.37
N SER A 199 2.70 14.59 -2.70
CA SER A 199 3.87 14.78 -3.55
C SER A 199 3.81 16.14 -4.25
N VAL A 200 4.87 16.93 -4.11
CA VAL A 200 4.94 18.27 -4.71
C VAL A 200 6.26 18.50 -5.43
N GLU A 201 6.23 19.40 -6.39
CA GLU A 201 7.42 19.93 -7.05
C GLU A 201 7.49 21.45 -6.85
N MET A 202 8.63 21.94 -6.43
CA MET A 202 8.93 23.35 -6.25
C MET A 202 9.86 23.80 -7.38
N ARG A 203 9.47 24.84 -8.12
CA ARG A 203 10.26 25.41 -9.23
C ARG A 203 10.62 26.86 -8.97
N ALA A 204 11.90 27.17 -9.05
CA ALA A 204 12.41 28.54 -9.02
C ALA A 204 12.99 28.93 -10.38
N LYS A 205 12.65 30.11 -10.87
CA LYS A 205 13.18 30.68 -12.11
C LYS A 205 13.78 32.06 -11.82
N ALA A 206 14.80 32.45 -12.60
CA ALA A 206 15.41 33.79 -12.53
C ALA A 206 15.56 34.38 -13.95
N ALA A 207 16.71 34.17 -14.60
CA ALA A 207 16.93 34.62 -15.98
C ALA A 207 16.21 33.72 -17.00
N SER A 208 16.05 34.18 -18.22
CA SER A 208 15.46 33.39 -19.32
C SER A 208 16.38 32.27 -19.81
N ARG A 209 17.67 32.36 -19.52
CA ARG A 209 18.70 31.38 -19.90
C ARG A 209 19.82 31.37 -18.86
N ASP A 210 20.62 30.35 -18.89
CA ASP A 210 21.84 30.26 -18.12
C ASP A 210 22.82 31.35 -18.57
N VAL A 211 23.53 31.94 -17.62
CA VAL A 211 24.51 33.02 -17.87
C VAL A 211 25.83 32.73 -17.17
N HIS A 212 26.89 33.43 -17.55
CA HIS A 212 28.18 33.31 -16.91
C HIS A 212 28.06 33.73 -15.42
N SER A 213 28.65 32.97 -14.50
CA SER A 213 28.55 33.20 -13.04
C SER A 213 29.11 34.54 -12.58
N ALA A 214 29.96 35.19 -13.37
CA ALA A 214 30.42 36.58 -13.13
C ALA A 214 29.28 37.60 -13.01
N ASN A 215 28.07 37.26 -13.55
CA ASN A 215 26.89 38.12 -13.44
C ASN A 215 26.11 37.91 -12.12
N ALA A 216 26.58 37.07 -11.22
CA ALA A 216 25.89 36.78 -9.95
C ALA A 216 25.60 38.03 -9.06
N PRO A 217 26.41 39.11 -9.07
CA PRO A 217 26.02 40.32 -8.32
C PRO A 217 24.76 41.01 -8.84
N LEU A 218 24.36 40.78 -10.10
CA LEU A 218 23.23 41.44 -10.75
C LEU A 218 22.02 40.55 -10.96
N ILE A 219 22.22 39.23 -11.00
CA ILE A 219 21.17 38.24 -11.40
C ILE A 219 20.90 37.29 -10.23
N PRO A 220 19.65 37.19 -9.77
CA PRO A 220 19.30 36.22 -8.72
C PRO A 220 19.62 34.81 -9.14
N ASN A 221 20.15 33.97 -8.22
CA ASN A 221 20.38 32.57 -8.43
C ASN A 221 19.17 31.76 -7.92
N PRO A 222 18.42 31.06 -8.81
CA PRO A 222 17.24 30.29 -8.41
C PRO A 222 17.60 29.10 -7.53
N ALA A 223 18.81 28.52 -7.64
CA ALA A 223 19.26 27.44 -6.77
C ALA A 223 19.36 27.92 -5.31
N TRP A 224 19.98 29.06 -5.05
CA TRP A 224 20.03 29.66 -3.70
C TRP A 224 18.64 29.97 -3.16
N ARG A 225 17.75 30.55 -3.99
CA ARG A 225 16.37 30.81 -3.55
C ARG A 225 15.64 29.54 -3.15
N LEU A 226 15.83 28.44 -3.92
CA LEU A 226 15.20 27.14 -3.61
C LEU A 226 15.80 26.52 -2.35
N VAL A 227 17.13 26.58 -2.16
CA VAL A 227 17.80 26.10 -0.95
C VAL A 227 17.29 26.85 0.29
N TRP A 228 17.18 28.18 0.25
CA TRP A 228 16.64 28.95 1.38
C TRP A 228 15.16 28.65 1.65
N ALA A 229 14.37 28.43 0.62
CA ALA A 229 12.98 28.03 0.76
C ALA A 229 12.88 26.64 1.42
N LEU A 230 13.65 25.66 0.98
CA LEU A 230 13.71 24.33 1.58
C LEU A 230 14.18 24.37 3.03
N ASN A 231 15.23 25.15 3.33
CA ASN A 231 15.73 25.34 4.70
C ASN A 231 14.67 25.97 5.64
N SER A 232 13.70 26.71 5.11
CA SER A 232 12.62 27.26 5.94
C SER A 232 11.55 26.21 6.30
N LEU A 233 11.50 25.07 5.63
CA LEU A 233 10.47 24.04 5.84
C LEU A 233 10.76 23.13 7.04
N LYS A 234 12.04 22.95 7.40
CA LYS A 234 12.47 22.01 8.42
C LYS A 234 13.71 22.53 9.17
N ASP A 235 13.79 22.29 10.47
CA ASP A 235 14.98 22.65 11.27
C ASP A 235 16.00 21.49 11.33
N THR A 236 17.10 21.73 12.05
CA THR A 236 18.18 20.75 12.23
C THR A 236 17.80 19.57 13.13
N GLU A 237 16.71 19.70 13.87
CA GLU A 237 16.11 18.64 14.70
C GLU A 237 14.98 17.90 13.94
N ASP A 238 14.96 18.04 12.63
CA ASP A 238 13.98 17.42 11.74
C ASP A 238 12.51 17.83 11.96
N ARG A 239 12.26 18.89 12.75
CA ARG A 239 10.92 19.40 12.96
C ARG A 239 10.45 20.20 11.73
N ILE A 240 9.26 19.92 11.25
CA ILE A 240 8.64 20.64 10.13
C ILE A 240 8.14 21.99 10.63
N LEU A 241 8.62 23.07 10.02
CA LEU A 241 8.37 24.47 10.42
C LEU A 241 7.17 25.11 9.71
N ILE A 242 6.47 24.38 8.86
CA ILE A 242 5.27 24.86 8.19
C ILE A 242 4.20 25.17 9.25
N ASN A 243 3.77 26.44 9.30
CA ASN A 243 2.82 26.87 10.33
C ASN A 243 1.51 26.08 10.29
N GLY A 244 1.13 25.52 11.44
CA GLY A 244 -0.06 24.71 11.58
C GLY A 244 0.08 23.27 11.03
N PHE A 245 1.27 22.83 10.65
CA PHE A 245 1.49 21.49 10.12
C PHE A 245 1.04 20.39 11.08
N TYR A 246 1.28 20.58 12.37
CA TYR A 246 0.98 19.60 13.42
C TYR A 246 -0.39 19.80 14.10
N ASP A 247 -1.21 20.81 13.69
CA ASP A 247 -2.46 21.17 14.39
C ASP A 247 -3.43 19.99 14.57
N ARG A 248 -3.41 19.03 13.65
CA ARG A 248 -4.27 17.85 13.66
C ARG A 248 -3.55 16.55 13.94
N VAL A 249 -2.28 16.59 14.29
CA VAL A 249 -1.50 15.40 14.65
C VAL A 249 -1.83 15.01 16.08
N GLU A 250 -2.43 13.85 16.25
CA GLU A 250 -2.77 13.30 17.55
C GLU A 250 -1.73 12.24 17.97
N PRO A 251 -1.37 12.20 19.26
CA PRO A 251 -0.56 11.10 19.78
C PRO A 251 -1.34 9.77 19.69
N PRO A 252 -0.65 8.63 19.67
CA PRO A 252 -1.32 7.34 19.77
C PRO A 252 -2.13 7.25 21.06
N SER A 253 -3.31 6.64 21.02
CA SER A 253 -4.09 6.32 22.21
C SER A 253 -3.33 5.37 23.14
N ALA A 254 -3.73 5.25 24.40
CA ALA A 254 -3.07 4.34 25.35
C ALA A 254 -3.12 2.86 24.88
N GLU A 255 -4.14 2.47 24.14
CA GLU A 255 -4.25 1.13 23.56
C GLU A 255 -3.30 0.97 22.37
N GLU A 256 -3.26 1.95 21.47
CA GLU A 256 -2.30 1.96 20.36
C GLU A 256 -0.86 1.97 20.84
N ALA A 257 -0.55 2.75 21.87
CA ALA A 257 0.80 2.78 22.45
C ALA A 257 1.23 1.39 22.95
N ARG A 258 0.32 0.64 23.58
CA ARG A 258 0.60 -0.76 24.00
C ARG A 258 0.83 -1.67 22.79
N ARG A 259 0.05 -1.52 21.71
CA ARG A 259 0.25 -2.31 20.49
C ARG A 259 1.58 -2.01 19.83
N LEU A 260 2.04 -0.75 19.85
CA LEU A 260 3.35 -0.37 19.31
C LEU A 260 4.51 -1.05 20.04
N GLU A 261 4.38 -1.33 21.35
CA GLU A 261 5.36 -2.08 22.14
C GLU A 261 5.44 -3.57 21.76
N GLU A 262 4.37 -4.13 21.18
CA GLU A 262 4.29 -5.53 20.74
C GLU A 262 4.83 -5.74 19.32
N ILE A 263 5.03 -4.65 18.53
CA ILE A 263 5.51 -4.72 17.15
C ILE A 263 7.02 -5.03 17.14
N PRO A 264 7.43 -6.11 16.48
CA PRO A 264 8.86 -6.44 16.37
C PRO A 264 9.55 -5.43 15.43
N LEU A 265 10.73 -5.00 15.82
CA LEU A 265 11.63 -4.22 14.98
C LEU A 265 13.01 -4.87 15.02
N GLU A 266 13.46 -5.37 13.89
CA GLU A 266 14.76 -6.04 13.74
C GLU A 266 15.86 -5.00 13.49
N GLU A 267 16.08 -4.13 14.48
CA GLU A 267 16.93 -2.94 14.34
C GLU A 267 18.32 -3.22 13.80
N GLU A 268 19.00 -4.22 14.36
CA GLU A 268 20.39 -4.52 13.98
C GLU A 268 20.47 -5.05 12.55
N GLU A 269 19.48 -5.84 12.13
CA GLU A 269 19.41 -6.37 10.77
C GLU A 269 19.08 -5.26 9.77
N GLU A 270 18.12 -4.39 10.09
CA GLU A 270 17.76 -3.25 9.25
C GLU A 270 18.91 -2.24 9.14
N LYS A 271 19.52 -1.86 10.27
CA LYS A 271 20.69 -0.98 10.27
C LYS A 271 21.81 -1.55 9.42
N LYS A 272 22.08 -2.85 9.57
CA LYS A 272 23.11 -3.55 8.76
C LYS A 272 22.76 -3.57 7.26
N ALA A 273 21.50 -3.87 6.91
CA ALA A 273 21.05 -3.91 5.52
C ALA A 273 21.14 -2.53 4.84
N LEU A 274 20.86 -1.46 5.59
CA LEU A 274 20.92 -0.07 5.12
C LEU A 274 22.29 0.58 5.28
N GLY A 275 23.28 -0.09 5.90
CA GLY A 275 24.61 0.46 6.18
C GLY A 275 24.60 1.61 7.21
N LEU A 276 23.62 1.64 8.09
CA LEU A 276 23.46 2.67 9.13
C LEU A 276 24.16 2.26 10.43
N ARG A 277 24.64 3.26 11.18
CA ARG A 277 25.14 3.07 12.56
C ARG A 277 24.02 3.18 13.60
N SER A 278 23.10 4.11 13.36
CA SER A 278 21.89 4.33 14.19
C SER A 278 20.77 4.84 13.30
N PHE A 279 19.53 4.73 13.77
CA PHE A 279 18.40 5.43 13.17
C PHE A 279 18.48 6.95 13.45
N LEU A 280 17.71 7.73 12.73
CA LEU A 280 17.64 9.18 12.92
C LEU A 280 17.29 9.51 14.39
N HIS A 281 18.02 10.46 15.00
CA HIS A 281 17.91 10.83 16.41
C HIS A 281 18.16 9.71 17.41
N ASP A 282 18.90 8.66 17.02
CA ASP A 282 19.24 7.51 17.85
C ASP A 282 18.01 6.80 18.48
N VAL A 283 16.83 6.93 17.86
CA VAL A 283 15.63 6.22 18.32
C VAL A 283 15.81 4.71 18.21
N SER A 284 15.21 3.96 19.12
CA SER A 284 15.28 2.50 19.17
C SER A 284 13.99 1.88 19.74
N GLY A 285 13.79 0.58 19.54
CA GLY A 285 12.66 -0.17 20.10
C GLY A 285 11.29 0.43 19.77
N PRO A 286 10.36 0.45 20.70
CA PRO A 286 9.02 0.98 20.50
C PRO A 286 8.98 2.45 20.07
N GLU A 287 10.02 3.24 20.39
CA GLU A 287 10.11 4.63 19.97
C GLU A 287 10.40 4.75 18.47
N ALA A 288 11.27 3.89 17.93
CA ALA A 288 11.52 3.80 16.50
C ALA A 288 10.25 3.37 15.73
N VAL A 289 9.53 2.37 16.25
CA VAL A 289 8.24 1.94 15.71
C VAL A 289 7.22 3.09 15.74
N ARG A 290 7.13 3.81 16.85
CA ARG A 290 6.25 4.98 16.98
C ARG A 290 6.62 6.08 16.00
N ALA A 291 7.90 6.38 15.82
CA ALA A 291 8.37 7.35 14.84
C ALA A 291 7.99 6.93 13.42
N LEU A 292 8.26 5.69 13.07
CA LEU A 292 7.94 5.14 11.75
C LEU A 292 6.44 5.22 11.44
N LEU A 293 5.56 4.87 12.38
CA LEU A 293 4.13 4.72 12.12
C LEU A 293 3.33 6.00 12.40
N HIS A 294 3.70 6.82 13.39
CA HIS A 294 2.89 7.95 13.85
C HIS A 294 3.50 9.33 13.60
N GLN A 295 4.74 9.44 13.11
CA GLN A 295 5.29 10.75 12.78
C GLN A 295 5.03 11.09 11.29
N PRO A 296 4.52 12.29 10.99
CA PRO A 296 4.47 12.80 9.64
C PRO A 296 5.88 13.20 9.19
N THR A 297 6.14 13.18 7.88
CA THR A 297 7.46 13.51 7.33
C THR A 297 7.38 14.59 6.27
N CYS A 298 8.53 15.26 6.03
CA CYS A 298 8.80 16.11 4.88
C CYS A 298 10.18 15.72 4.35
N THR A 299 10.22 15.15 3.17
CA THR A 299 11.42 14.57 2.57
C THR A 299 11.71 15.22 1.22
N ILE A 300 12.98 15.58 0.97
CA ILE A 300 13.46 15.97 -0.35
C ILE A 300 13.87 14.70 -1.08
N ASN A 301 13.14 14.31 -2.11
CA ASN A 301 13.40 13.13 -2.92
C ASN A 301 13.97 13.46 -4.31
N GLY A 302 14.19 14.74 -4.60
CA GLY A 302 14.88 15.19 -5.80
C GLY A 302 15.30 16.66 -5.70
N PHE A 303 16.51 16.97 -6.20
CA PHE A 303 16.99 18.36 -6.31
C PHE A 303 17.82 18.48 -7.59
N LEU A 304 17.49 19.46 -8.43
CA LEU A 304 18.19 19.66 -9.71
C LEU A 304 18.39 21.15 -10.00
N SER A 305 19.63 21.55 -10.22
CA SER A 305 19.97 22.88 -10.73
C SER A 305 21.41 22.93 -11.27
N GLY A 306 21.66 23.81 -12.22
CA GLY A 306 23.01 24.08 -12.74
C GLY A 306 23.57 22.93 -13.60
N TYR A 307 24.90 22.86 -13.63
CA TYR A 307 25.65 21.88 -14.41
C TYR A 307 25.98 20.66 -13.57
N THR A 308 25.61 19.49 -14.06
CA THR A 308 25.80 18.20 -13.39
C THR A 308 26.72 17.24 -14.17
N GLY A 309 27.31 17.71 -15.30
CA GLY A 309 28.24 16.91 -16.09
C GLY A 309 29.66 16.90 -15.51
N THR A 310 30.55 16.17 -16.18
CA THR A 310 31.96 16.05 -15.77
C THR A 310 32.70 17.39 -15.90
N GLY A 311 33.58 17.69 -14.94
CA GLY A 311 34.37 18.93 -14.91
C GLY A 311 33.60 20.11 -14.31
N SER A 312 34.07 21.35 -14.53
CA SER A 312 33.44 22.56 -14.02
C SER A 312 32.86 23.43 -15.13
N LYS A 313 31.73 24.07 -14.87
CA LYS A 313 31.12 25.10 -15.71
C LYS A 313 30.78 26.29 -14.85
N THR A 314 31.39 27.45 -15.13
CA THR A 314 31.13 28.70 -14.41
C THR A 314 29.79 29.31 -14.84
N VAL A 315 28.70 28.72 -14.39
CA VAL A 315 27.34 29.06 -14.81
C VAL A 315 26.50 29.53 -13.61
N LEU A 316 25.67 30.51 -13.86
CA LEU A 316 24.53 30.86 -13.03
C LEU A 316 23.30 30.26 -13.71
N PRO A 317 22.64 29.27 -13.10
CA PRO A 317 21.52 28.60 -13.71
C PRO A 317 20.31 29.52 -13.84
N SER A 318 19.48 29.30 -14.85
CA SER A 318 18.21 30.03 -15.06
C SER A 318 17.05 29.46 -14.26
N LYS A 319 17.15 28.19 -13.84
CA LYS A 319 16.11 27.46 -13.13
C LYS A 319 16.67 26.50 -12.10
N ALA A 320 15.88 26.19 -11.08
CA ALA A 320 16.09 25.15 -10.11
C ALA A 320 14.78 24.45 -9.78
N MET A 321 14.80 23.17 -9.44
CA MET A 321 13.63 22.43 -8.99
C MET A 321 13.97 21.47 -7.85
N ALA A 322 12.99 21.24 -6.97
CA ALA A 322 13.03 20.22 -5.96
C ALA A 322 11.72 19.44 -5.95
N LYS A 323 11.81 18.14 -5.71
CA LYS A 323 10.66 17.28 -5.45
C LYS A 323 10.66 16.93 -3.97
N LEU A 324 9.47 17.01 -3.37
CA LEU A 324 9.25 16.65 -1.98
C LEU A 324 8.06 15.73 -1.86
N ASP A 325 8.10 14.84 -0.89
CA ASP A 325 6.93 14.16 -0.38
C ASP A 325 6.72 14.43 1.12
N PHE A 326 5.45 14.45 1.50
CA PHE A 326 5.00 14.52 2.89
C PHE A 326 4.25 13.23 3.17
N ARG A 327 4.73 12.42 4.13
CA ARG A 327 3.90 11.35 4.69
C ARG A 327 3.01 11.96 5.76
N LEU A 328 1.71 11.71 5.63
CA LEU A 328 0.69 12.32 6.48
C LEU A 328 0.10 11.27 7.42
N VAL A 329 -0.19 11.68 8.66
CA VAL A 329 -0.82 10.83 9.66
C VAL A 329 -2.32 11.14 9.75
N PRO A 330 -3.15 10.30 10.41
CA PRO A 330 -4.58 10.53 10.53
C PRO A 330 -4.94 11.98 10.87
N HIS A 331 -6.02 12.47 10.25
CA HIS A 331 -6.55 13.84 10.34
C HIS A 331 -5.78 14.93 9.57
N GLN A 332 -4.59 14.64 9.01
CA GLN A 332 -3.91 15.58 8.10
C GLN A 332 -4.46 15.42 6.67
N MET A 333 -5.15 16.42 6.18
CA MET A 333 -5.68 16.41 4.81
C MET A 333 -4.63 16.94 3.83
N PRO A 334 -4.32 16.22 2.73
CA PRO A 334 -3.28 16.62 1.77
C PRO A 334 -3.49 18.03 1.21
N ASP A 335 -4.71 18.42 0.87
CA ASP A 335 -5.01 19.74 0.33
C ASP A 335 -4.79 20.86 1.36
N GLU A 336 -5.09 20.59 2.63
CA GLU A 336 -4.79 21.54 3.73
C GLU A 336 -3.28 21.71 3.89
N ILE A 337 -2.51 20.63 3.88
CA ILE A 337 -1.05 20.67 3.99
C ILE A 337 -0.43 21.39 2.78
N PHE A 338 -0.92 21.11 1.55
CA PHE A 338 -0.49 21.83 0.35
C PHE A 338 -0.70 23.34 0.50
N ASN A 339 -1.88 23.76 0.94
CA ASN A 339 -2.19 25.18 1.16
C ASN A 339 -1.31 25.80 2.25
N LYS A 340 -1.03 25.08 3.35
CA LYS A 340 -0.11 25.51 4.41
C LYS A 340 1.31 25.69 3.89
N LEU A 341 1.80 24.79 3.04
CA LEU A 341 3.11 24.89 2.36
C LEU A 341 3.17 26.16 1.49
N VAL A 342 2.20 26.37 0.61
CA VAL A 342 2.16 27.55 -0.28
C VAL A 342 2.13 28.86 0.55
N ASN A 343 1.34 28.90 1.61
CA ASN A 343 1.25 30.05 2.50
C ASN A 343 2.54 30.28 3.29
N HIS A 344 3.21 29.21 3.73
CA HIS A 344 4.52 29.29 4.39
C HIS A 344 5.55 29.95 3.47
N LEU A 345 5.67 29.47 2.24
CA LEU A 345 6.59 30.02 1.25
C LEU A 345 6.32 31.51 0.98
N LYS A 346 5.06 31.91 0.85
CA LYS A 346 4.68 33.32 0.69
C LYS A 346 5.11 34.18 1.89
N ARG A 347 4.85 33.72 3.12
CA ARG A 347 5.20 34.48 4.35
C ARG A 347 6.70 34.62 4.53
N HIS A 348 7.50 33.67 4.06
CA HIS A 348 8.96 33.68 4.14
C HIS A 348 9.63 34.38 2.93
N GLY A 349 8.86 35.06 2.05
CA GLY A 349 9.39 35.81 0.91
C GLY A 349 9.72 34.94 -0.31
N PHE A 350 9.24 33.67 -0.33
CA PHE A 350 9.46 32.73 -1.42
C PHE A 350 8.23 32.53 -2.32
N GLY A 351 7.28 33.46 -2.28
CA GLY A 351 6.03 33.37 -3.06
C GLY A 351 6.19 33.36 -4.59
N ALA A 352 7.39 33.66 -5.10
CA ALA A 352 7.72 33.52 -6.53
C ALA A 352 8.11 32.09 -6.94
N ILE A 353 8.27 31.18 -5.99
CA ILE A 353 8.49 29.75 -6.26
C ILE A 353 7.14 29.13 -6.62
N GLU A 354 7.08 28.52 -7.81
CA GLU A 354 5.93 27.75 -8.24
C GLU A 354 5.89 26.43 -7.48
N VAL A 355 4.72 26.06 -6.93
CA VAL A 355 4.50 24.77 -6.25
C VAL A 355 3.44 23.99 -7.03
N ILE A 356 3.82 22.82 -7.51
CA ILE A 356 2.96 21.94 -8.30
C ILE A 356 2.64 20.72 -7.47
N LYS A 357 1.37 20.38 -7.31
CA LYS A 357 0.91 19.13 -6.71
C LYS A 357 0.89 18.04 -7.77
N HIS A 358 1.63 16.93 -7.56
CA HIS A 358 1.67 15.80 -8.48
C HIS A 358 0.68 14.70 -8.12
N GLY A 359 0.55 14.40 -6.83
CA GLY A 359 -0.37 13.37 -6.35
C GLY A 359 -0.60 13.47 -4.86
N SER A 360 -1.69 12.85 -4.41
CA SER A 360 -1.97 12.76 -2.98
C SER A 360 -2.96 11.65 -2.67
N THR A 361 -2.77 11.01 -1.51
CA THR A 361 -3.75 10.12 -0.86
C THR A 361 -3.98 10.57 0.57
N GLU A 362 -5.22 10.46 1.03
CA GLU A 362 -5.56 10.75 2.41
C GLU A 362 -5.04 9.65 3.35
N PRO A 363 -4.58 9.98 4.57
CA PRO A 363 -4.36 8.97 5.59
C PRO A 363 -5.70 8.36 6.02
N THR A 364 -5.66 7.11 6.41
CA THR A 364 -6.86 6.42 6.88
C THR A 364 -6.54 5.44 8.00
N LYS A 365 -7.51 5.24 8.91
CA LYS A 365 -7.37 4.29 10.01
C LYS A 365 -8.74 3.78 10.47
N THR A 366 -8.86 2.48 10.67
CA THR A 366 -9.97 1.86 11.40
C THR A 366 -9.61 1.82 12.89
N PRO A 367 -10.49 2.27 13.80
CA PRO A 367 -10.21 2.22 15.24
C PRO A 367 -9.99 0.80 15.75
N LEU A 368 -9.04 0.62 16.68
CA LEU A 368 -8.82 -0.67 17.36
C LEU A 368 -10.09 -1.25 18.02
N SER A 369 -10.96 -0.38 18.53
CA SER A 369 -12.21 -0.76 19.18
C SER A 369 -13.33 -1.20 18.22
N ASP A 370 -13.09 -1.13 16.91
CA ASP A 370 -14.09 -1.57 15.93
C ASP A 370 -14.35 -3.08 16.03
N SER A 371 -15.63 -3.49 16.01
CA SER A 371 -16.02 -4.89 16.15
C SER A 371 -15.46 -5.78 15.04
N PHE A 372 -15.33 -5.25 13.82
CA PHE A 372 -14.71 -5.97 12.72
C PHE A 372 -13.24 -6.23 12.98
N VAL A 373 -12.49 -5.25 13.52
CA VAL A 373 -11.08 -5.44 13.92
C VAL A 373 -10.96 -6.58 14.94
N GLN A 374 -11.83 -6.60 15.95
CA GLN A 374 -11.84 -7.66 16.98
C GLN A 374 -12.14 -9.04 16.36
N THR A 375 -13.07 -9.10 15.40
CA THR A 375 -13.36 -10.34 14.65
C THR A 375 -12.14 -10.81 13.89
N VAL A 376 -11.46 -9.92 13.16
CA VAL A 376 -10.23 -10.26 12.38
C VAL A 376 -9.12 -10.77 13.32
N VAL A 377 -8.85 -10.05 14.41
CA VAL A 377 -7.81 -10.44 15.38
C VAL A 377 -8.10 -11.80 15.99
N THR A 378 -9.30 -12.02 16.53
CA THR A 378 -9.68 -13.28 17.17
C THR A 378 -9.63 -14.45 16.19
N THR A 379 -10.09 -14.25 14.96
CA THR A 379 -10.05 -15.27 13.91
C THR A 379 -8.60 -15.59 13.53
N ALA A 380 -7.75 -14.57 13.37
CA ALA A 380 -6.33 -14.76 13.04
C ALA A 380 -5.61 -15.55 14.15
N GLU A 381 -5.74 -15.13 15.41
CA GLU A 381 -5.13 -15.83 16.55
C GLU A 381 -5.57 -17.29 16.65
N ARG A 382 -6.82 -17.59 16.38
CA ARG A 382 -7.35 -18.95 16.35
C ARG A 382 -6.80 -19.80 15.20
N VAL A 383 -6.71 -19.25 13.99
CA VAL A 383 -6.25 -20.01 12.80
C VAL A 383 -4.73 -20.17 12.80
N TYR A 384 -4.01 -19.14 13.24
CA TYR A 384 -2.55 -19.19 13.30
C TYR A 384 -2.03 -19.84 14.59
N GLU A 385 -2.88 -20.03 15.60
CA GLU A 385 -2.56 -20.61 16.93
C GLU A 385 -1.49 -19.80 17.67
N THR A 386 -1.45 -18.50 17.41
CA THR A 386 -0.49 -17.56 18.01
C THR A 386 -1.11 -16.17 18.11
N LYS A 387 -0.49 -15.28 18.91
CA LYS A 387 -0.91 -13.90 19.04
C LYS A 387 -0.70 -13.14 17.73
N ALA A 388 -1.68 -12.32 17.37
CA ALA A 388 -1.56 -11.40 16.23
C ALA A 388 -0.73 -10.18 16.60
N VAL A 389 0.07 -9.70 15.64
CA VAL A 389 0.73 -8.38 15.72
C VAL A 389 -0.17 -7.37 15.04
N VAL A 390 -0.70 -6.42 15.81
CA VAL A 390 -1.65 -5.42 15.31
C VAL A 390 -0.95 -4.08 15.13
N TYR A 391 -0.85 -3.65 13.88
CA TYR A 391 -0.31 -2.36 13.49
C TYR A 391 -1.45 -1.34 13.40
N PRO A 392 -1.49 -0.30 14.27
CA PRO A 392 -2.52 0.74 14.18
C PRO A 392 -2.58 1.46 12.83
N THR A 393 -1.44 1.51 12.15
CA THR A 393 -1.30 1.99 10.77
C THR A 393 -0.06 1.36 10.12
N SER A 394 0.03 1.42 8.79
CA SER A 394 1.27 1.15 8.05
C SER A 394 1.99 2.46 7.73
N ALA A 395 3.31 2.41 7.53
CA ALA A 395 4.10 3.54 7.05
C ALA A 395 3.86 3.85 5.55
N GLY A 396 3.34 2.86 4.81
CA GLY A 396 2.96 2.99 3.40
C GLY A 396 1.72 3.85 3.17
N SER A 397 1.43 4.11 1.90
CA SER A 397 0.25 4.86 1.45
C SER A 397 -0.39 4.13 0.27
N GLY A 398 -1.71 4.17 0.19
CA GLY A 398 -2.50 3.53 -0.86
C GLY A 398 -3.94 4.05 -0.86
N PRO A 399 -4.79 3.61 -1.78
CA PRO A 399 -6.14 4.15 -1.94
C PRO A 399 -7.17 3.66 -0.91
N MET A 400 -6.76 3.03 0.20
CA MET A 400 -7.65 2.53 1.28
C MET A 400 -8.64 3.58 1.78
N HIS A 401 -8.27 4.88 1.77
CA HIS A 401 -9.12 5.98 2.18
C HIS A 401 -10.41 6.09 1.34
N LEU A 402 -10.39 5.65 0.08
CA LEU A 402 -11.57 5.65 -0.78
C LEU A 402 -12.69 4.76 -0.22
N PHE A 403 -12.32 3.68 0.44
CA PHE A 403 -13.25 2.74 1.08
C PHE A 403 -13.58 3.18 2.51
N ARG A 404 -12.57 3.47 3.33
CA ARG A 404 -12.79 3.80 4.74
C ARG A 404 -13.37 5.21 4.94
N ASN A 405 -12.79 6.24 4.27
CA ASN A 405 -13.20 7.62 4.50
C ASN A 405 -14.42 8.00 3.65
N TRP A 406 -14.49 7.55 2.38
CA TRP A 406 -15.54 7.96 1.45
C TRP A 406 -16.77 7.06 1.49
N LEU A 407 -16.61 5.75 1.63
CA LEU A 407 -17.72 4.80 1.71
C LEU A 407 -18.12 4.49 3.17
N GLY A 408 -17.25 4.73 4.15
CA GLY A 408 -17.60 4.84 5.55
C GLY A 408 -17.60 3.54 6.37
N PHE A 409 -17.14 2.40 5.80
CA PHE A 409 -17.06 1.13 6.53
C PHE A 409 -15.62 0.82 7.01
N PRO A 410 -15.46 -0.04 8.05
CA PRO A 410 -14.13 -0.46 8.52
C PRO A 410 -13.37 -1.22 7.44
N VAL A 411 -12.07 -0.94 7.35
CA VAL A 411 -11.12 -1.61 6.44
C VAL A 411 -9.94 -2.12 7.26
N VAL A 412 -9.60 -3.39 7.08
CA VAL A 412 -8.47 -4.05 7.75
C VAL A 412 -7.62 -4.77 6.70
N SER A 413 -6.30 -4.64 6.80
CA SER A 413 -5.39 -5.31 5.87
C SER A 413 -4.84 -6.57 6.50
N VAL A 414 -4.99 -7.68 5.79
CA VAL A 414 -4.47 -9.00 6.10
C VAL A 414 -4.26 -9.79 4.81
N GLY A 415 -3.19 -10.58 4.76
CA GLY A 415 -2.82 -11.33 3.56
C GLY A 415 -2.09 -12.63 3.88
N CYS A 416 -1.49 -13.22 2.85
CA CYS A 416 -0.79 -14.49 2.92
C CYS A 416 0.70 -14.39 2.60
N ALA A 417 1.26 -13.17 2.56
CA ALA A 417 2.70 -12.94 2.45
C ALA A 417 3.44 -13.36 3.74
N HIS A 418 4.75 -13.25 3.74
CA HIS A 418 5.59 -13.51 4.93
C HIS A 418 6.77 -12.53 4.95
N ALA A 419 7.48 -12.46 6.07
CA ALA A 419 8.58 -11.49 6.27
C ALA A 419 9.69 -11.51 5.19
N GLU A 420 9.83 -12.62 4.45
CA GLU A 420 10.82 -12.78 3.38
C GLU A 420 10.19 -12.92 1.99
N SER A 421 8.97 -12.40 1.81
CA SER A 421 8.27 -12.41 0.52
C SER A 421 8.98 -11.59 -0.55
N ARG A 422 9.82 -10.62 -0.17
CA ARG A 422 10.61 -9.77 -1.07
C ARG A 422 9.74 -9.00 -2.08
N GLU A 423 8.63 -8.47 -1.60
CA GLU A 423 7.77 -7.58 -2.39
C GLU A 423 8.60 -6.46 -3.03
N HIS A 424 8.30 -6.09 -4.26
CA HIS A 424 9.02 -5.12 -5.10
C HIS A 424 10.50 -5.44 -5.40
N ALA A 425 11.03 -6.59 -4.94
CA ALA A 425 12.42 -7.00 -5.15
C ALA A 425 12.53 -8.28 -6.00
N PRO A 426 13.72 -8.59 -6.56
CA PRO A 426 13.97 -9.86 -7.22
C PRO A 426 13.76 -11.07 -6.30
N ASN A 427 13.28 -12.18 -6.88
CA ASN A 427 12.91 -13.40 -6.17
C ASN A 427 11.73 -13.23 -5.20
N GLU A 428 10.79 -12.35 -5.53
CA GLU A 428 9.52 -12.28 -4.84
C GLU A 428 8.86 -13.65 -4.77
N ASN A 429 8.30 -13.99 -3.61
CA ASN A 429 7.77 -15.32 -3.37
C ASN A 429 6.72 -15.35 -2.27
N ILE A 430 5.93 -16.41 -2.27
CA ILE A 430 5.02 -16.77 -1.18
C ILE A 430 5.28 -18.22 -0.77
N THR A 431 5.21 -18.55 0.52
CA THR A 431 5.30 -19.94 0.97
C THR A 431 3.99 -20.67 0.69
N ILE A 432 4.09 -21.95 0.30
CA ILE A 432 2.92 -22.81 0.07
C ILE A 432 2.08 -22.92 1.36
N ASP A 433 2.73 -23.12 2.49
CA ASP A 433 2.06 -23.24 3.79
C ASP A 433 1.35 -21.92 4.17
N GLY A 434 2.01 -20.76 3.93
CA GLY A 434 1.42 -19.45 4.15
C GLY A 434 0.20 -19.20 3.27
N PHE A 435 0.29 -19.55 1.99
CA PHE A 435 -0.83 -19.45 1.05
C PHE A 435 -2.03 -20.32 1.45
N VAL A 436 -1.78 -21.59 1.81
CA VAL A 436 -2.84 -22.51 2.27
C VAL A 436 -3.44 -22.05 3.59
N LYS A 437 -2.60 -21.64 4.54
CA LYS A 437 -3.05 -21.14 5.85
C LYS A 437 -3.81 -19.83 5.71
N GLY A 438 -3.35 -18.91 4.85
CA GLY A 438 -4.07 -17.68 4.50
C GLY A 438 -5.43 -17.94 3.86
N THR A 439 -5.54 -18.95 3.00
CA THR A 439 -6.83 -19.40 2.41
C THR A 439 -7.79 -19.90 3.50
N LYS A 440 -7.29 -20.70 4.46
CA LYS A 440 -8.09 -21.13 5.62
C LYS A 440 -8.51 -19.98 6.51
N PHE A 441 -7.59 -19.03 6.74
CA PHE A 441 -7.89 -17.83 7.51
C PHE A 441 -9.00 -16.99 6.84
N MET A 442 -8.96 -16.78 5.52
CA MET A 442 -10.04 -16.09 4.81
C MET A 442 -11.36 -16.82 4.94
N ALA A 443 -11.38 -18.15 4.83
CA ALA A 443 -12.59 -18.95 5.04
C ALA A 443 -13.14 -18.81 6.48
N ALA A 444 -12.27 -18.86 7.47
CA ALA A 444 -12.66 -18.65 8.88
C ALA A 444 -13.22 -17.25 9.12
N LEU A 445 -12.57 -16.22 8.56
CA LEU A 445 -13.00 -14.84 8.70
C LEU A 445 -14.38 -14.59 8.08
N ILE A 446 -14.63 -15.12 6.88
CA ILE A 446 -15.95 -15.06 6.24
C ILE A 446 -17.02 -15.71 7.11
N HIS A 447 -16.71 -16.85 7.74
CA HIS A 447 -17.60 -17.54 8.67
C HIS A 447 -17.86 -16.71 9.92
N ASP A 448 -16.84 -16.23 10.60
CA ASP A 448 -16.95 -15.53 11.87
C ASP A 448 -17.62 -14.15 11.71
N PHE A 449 -17.35 -13.45 10.60
CA PHE A 449 -18.00 -12.20 10.26
C PHE A 449 -19.53 -12.35 10.09
N SER A 450 -20.00 -13.54 9.73
CA SER A 450 -21.46 -13.79 9.66
C SER A 450 -22.17 -13.74 11.01
N SER A 451 -21.42 -13.96 12.08
CA SER A 451 -21.92 -14.12 13.44
C SER A 451 -21.59 -12.92 14.36
N SER A 452 -20.71 -12.00 13.92
CA SER A 452 -20.25 -10.81 14.65
C SER A 452 -21.24 -9.64 14.63
#